data_e5ddf3c9d1f24cc1fe6388c2b57987b7
#
_entry.id   e5ddf3c9d1f24cc1fe6388c2b57987b7
#
_cell.length_a   1.000
_cell.length_b   1.000
_cell.length_c   1.000
_cell.angle_alpha   90.00
_cell.angle_beta   90.00
_cell.angle_gamma   90.00
#
_symmetry.space_group_name_H-M   'P 1'
#
loop_
_entity.id
_entity.type
_entity.pdbx_description
1 polymer ?
#
loop_
_entity_poly.entity_id
_entity_poly.type
_entity_poly.pdbx_seq_one_letter_code
_entity_poly.pdbx_strand_id
1 'polypeptide(L)'
;EPYRRQRQMCIRDSFQTDIPESRQINDIALMDTSTARIIGERAVGSLSDVVSQYEVSGNYSTIDYNGAPMKVAALNYAGFIKYMNNRKNGIPGYVLVDPVKNEAHYIQTEKPIVYSPSAYFNKNLYRHVQMAYPTYIFEGFYLELNDDGNPYYICPVLESHAGLFGAKDVKGVVICDPCTGDTEYHEVSDVPHWVDRVYDGDLVCQKYDWYGELSGGYWNSVFGNKGCKRTTDDYGYKVMDGDVWVYTGVTSVNGDESNIGFALMNLRTGESKYYKVAGAEEYSAMSSAEGQVQHLGYKASFPSLINISGIPTYIMVLKDNGGLVKMYALVDVEKYKIVATGTTQKDALAAYNKLLAENGLKSTQSMTDDIPNRQITVADIKYINMDETTYVYITDENGNVYKQDFSENEELIFIQSGDKIKVFYQESDNGINDIISVER
;
A
#
# COMPACT_ATOMS: atom_id res chain seq x y z
N GLU A 1 -11.97 -8.56 -39.14
CA GLU A 1 -10.97 -8.13 -38.14
C GLU A 1 -11.37 -6.92 -37.26
N PRO A 2 -12.42 -6.13 -37.54
CA PRO A 2 -12.84 -5.10 -36.58
C PRO A 2 -13.38 -5.67 -35.26
N TYR A 3 -13.91 -6.90 -35.26
CA TYR A 3 -14.45 -7.56 -34.06
C TYR A 3 -13.41 -8.05 -33.03
N ARG A 4 -12.14 -8.19 -33.40
CA ARG A 4 -11.07 -8.57 -32.47
C ARG A 4 -10.60 -7.43 -31.57
N ARG A 5 -10.64 -6.17 -32.07
CA ARG A 5 -10.26 -5.01 -31.27
C ARG A 5 -11.27 -4.62 -30.20
N GLN A 6 -12.56 -4.91 -30.40
CA GLN A 6 -13.59 -4.68 -29.38
C GLN A 6 -13.49 -5.61 -28.16
N ARG A 7 -12.75 -6.72 -28.25
CA ARG A 7 -12.57 -7.65 -27.13
C ARG A 7 -11.53 -7.19 -26.10
N GLN A 8 -10.69 -6.22 -26.41
CA GLN A 8 -9.68 -5.70 -25.49
C GLN A 8 -10.18 -4.57 -24.58
N MET A 9 -11.34 -3.98 -24.85
CA MET A 9 -11.94 -2.92 -24.03
C MET A 9 -12.83 -3.41 -22.88
N CYS A 10 -13.06 -4.71 -22.76
CA CYS A 10 -13.89 -5.21 -21.68
C CYS A 10 -13.01 -5.47 -20.47
N ILE A 11 -13.10 -4.62 -19.44
CA ILE A 11 -12.80 -5.02 -18.08
C ILE A 11 -13.60 -6.29 -17.84
N ARG A 12 -12.93 -7.44 -17.78
CA ARG A 12 -13.53 -8.67 -17.33
C ARG A 12 -13.40 -8.70 -15.83
N ASP A 13 -14.47 -8.31 -15.16
CA ASP A 13 -14.62 -8.53 -13.74
C ASP A 13 -14.45 -10.03 -13.48
N SER A 14 -13.29 -10.44 -12.97
CA SER A 14 -13.12 -11.80 -12.49
C SER A 14 -13.75 -11.86 -11.11
N PHE A 15 -14.94 -12.45 -11.02
CA PHE A 15 -15.57 -12.71 -9.74
C PHE A 15 -14.68 -13.62 -8.90
N GLN A 16 -14.22 -13.10 -7.77
CA GLN A 16 -13.53 -13.87 -6.75
C GLN A 16 -14.50 -14.13 -5.61
N THR A 17 -14.52 -15.36 -5.11
CA THR A 17 -15.42 -15.76 -4.02
C THR A 17 -14.86 -15.33 -2.67
N ASP A 18 -13.54 -15.35 -2.50
CA ASP A 18 -12.89 -15.11 -1.22
C ASP A 18 -11.76 -14.10 -1.34
N ILE A 19 -11.70 -13.16 -0.39
CA ILE A 19 -10.56 -12.25 -0.24
C ILE A 19 -9.38 -13.11 0.24
N PRO A 20 -8.19 -13.02 -0.40
CA PRO A 20 -7.02 -13.75 0.03
C PRO A 20 -6.71 -13.50 1.51
N GLU A 21 -6.47 -14.56 2.28
CA GLU A 21 -6.13 -14.45 3.68
C GLU A 21 -4.80 -13.68 3.86
N SER A 22 -4.79 -12.73 4.77
CA SER A 22 -3.61 -11.92 5.04
C SER A 22 -2.73 -12.69 6.03
N ARG A 23 -1.75 -13.44 5.50
CA ARG A 23 -0.86 -14.28 6.30
C ARG A 23 0.10 -13.50 7.19
N GLN A 24 0.47 -12.28 6.79
CA GLN A 24 1.38 -11.41 7.56
C GLN A 24 0.82 -9.99 7.61
N ILE A 25 0.31 -9.59 8.78
CA ILE A 25 -0.24 -8.24 8.97
C ILE A 25 0.86 -7.20 9.11
N ASN A 26 2.01 -7.58 9.66
CA ASN A 26 3.12 -6.65 9.92
C ASN A 26 3.73 -6.02 8.66
N ASP A 27 3.50 -6.61 7.48
CA ASP A 27 4.08 -6.17 6.22
C ASP A 27 3.10 -5.36 5.34
N ILE A 28 1.93 -4.99 5.89
CA ILE A 28 0.95 -4.21 5.12
C ILE A 28 1.39 -2.75 5.09
N ALA A 29 1.60 -2.23 3.89
CA ALA A 29 1.89 -0.84 3.65
C ALA A 29 0.63 0.01 3.83
N LEU A 30 0.48 0.65 4.99
CA LEU A 30 -0.69 1.45 5.35
C LEU A 30 -0.44 2.96 5.24
N MET A 31 0.79 3.37 4.95
CA MET A 31 1.16 4.78 4.88
C MET A 31 0.55 5.44 3.64
N ASP A 32 -0.23 6.47 3.85
CA ASP A 32 -0.73 7.33 2.78
C ASP A 32 0.34 8.31 2.25
N THR A 33 0.04 8.95 1.13
CA THR A 33 0.96 9.91 0.50
C THR A 33 1.23 11.13 1.37
N SER A 34 0.27 11.56 2.20
CA SER A 34 0.43 12.72 3.08
C SER A 34 1.47 12.46 4.18
N THR A 35 1.44 11.27 4.77
CA THR A 35 2.44 10.84 5.76
C THR A 35 3.81 10.65 5.14
N ALA A 36 3.87 9.98 3.96
CA ALA A 36 5.11 9.78 3.22
C ALA A 36 5.80 11.11 2.89
N ARG A 37 5.03 12.15 2.52
CA ARG A 37 5.52 13.50 2.29
C ARG A 37 6.18 14.10 3.52
N ILE A 38 5.53 14.04 4.68
CA ILE A 38 6.05 14.60 5.94
C ILE A 38 7.37 13.93 6.32
N ILE A 39 7.44 12.59 6.24
CA ILE A 39 8.63 11.83 6.58
C ILE A 39 9.75 12.09 5.57
N GLY A 40 9.45 12.13 4.28
CA GLY A 40 10.39 12.42 3.21
C GLY A 40 10.98 13.84 3.29
N GLU A 41 10.15 14.86 3.58
CA GLU A 41 10.61 16.22 3.80
C GLU A 41 11.56 16.29 5.02
N ARG A 42 11.32 15.54 6.09
CA ARG A 42 12.21 15.45 7.25
C ARG A 42 13.54 14.78 6.92
N ALA A 43 13.54 13.71 6.13
CA ALA A 43 14.76 13.03 5.71
C ALA A 43 15.69 13.96 4.92
N VAL A 44 15.13 14.76 4.01
CA VAL A 44 15.89 15.76 3.24
C VAL A 44 16.24 16.99 4.09
N GLY A 45 15.37 17.38 5.01
CA GLY A 45 15.56 18.56 5.88
C GLY A 45 16.83 18.52 6.74
N SER A 46 17.35 17.33 7.02
CA SER A 46 18.63 17.15 7.73
C SER A 46 19.87 17.41 6.85
N LEU A 47 19.72 17.51 5.52
CA LEU A 47 20.78 17.65 4.53
C LEU A 47 20.86 19.11 4.04
N SER A 48 21.65 19.94 4.72
CA SER A 48 21.72 21.39 4.47
C SER A 48 22.00 21.78 3.02
N ASP A 49 22.85 21.01 2.34
CA ASP A 49 23.26 21.27 0.97
C ASP A 49 22.15 20.93 -0.04
N VAL A 50 21.31 19.95 0.28
CA VAL A 50 20.17 19.53 -0.56
C VAL A 50 18.98 20.46 -0.31
N VAL A 51 18.54 20.62 0.95
CA VAL A 51 17.33 21.39 1.30
C VAL A 51 17.42 22.86 0.93
N SER A 52 18.62 23.42 0.84
CA SER A 52 18.84 24.81 0.43
C SER A 52 18.60 25.06 -1.06
N GLN A 53 18.65 24.01 -1.89
CA GLN A 53 18.58 24.09 -3.36
C GLN A 53 17.37 23.37 -3.94
N TYR A 54 16.90 22.33 -3.26
CA TYR A 54 15.85 21.43 -3.73
C TYR A 54 14.75 21.26 -2.69
N GLU A 55 13.57 20.91 -3.13
CA GLU A 55 12.41 20.54 -2.32
C GLU A 55 11.89 19.17 -2.76
N VAL A 56 11.31 18.41 -1.84
CA VAL A 56 10.72 17.11 -2.16
C VAL A 56 9.43 17.34 -2.94
N SER A 57 9.26 16.62 -4.05
CA SER A 57 8.01 16.65 -4.81
C SER A 57 6.84 16.16 -3.96
N GLY A 58 5.68 16.80 -4.09
CA GLY A 58 4.44 16.31 -3.48
C GLY A 58 3.89 15.03 -4.14
N ASN A 59 4.38 14.71 -5.33
CA ASN A 59 3.95 13.53 -6.10
C ASN A 59 4.80 12.33 -5.71
N TYR A 60 4.19 11.39 -5.01
CA TYR A 60 4.80 10.11 -4.67
C TYR A 60 4.21 9.00 -5.55
N SER A 61 5.07 8.22 -6.18
CA SER A 61 4.68 6.96 -6.81
C SER A 61 4.79 5.83 -5.80
N THR A 62 3.75 4.99 -5.72
CA THR A 62 3.83 3.70 -5.02
C THR A 62 4.35 2.68 -6.02
N ILE A 63 5.39 1.95 -5.65
CA ILE A 63 6.09 0.99 -6.50
C ILE A 63 6.31 -0.33 -5.77
N ASP A 64 6.44 -1.40 -6.51
CA ASP A 64 7.06 -2.64 -6.02
C ASP A 64 8.58 -2.56 -6.29
N TYR A 65 9.35 -2.36 -5.25
CA TYR A 65 10.80 -2.31 -5.38
C TYR A 65 11.45 -3.55 -4.73
N ASN A 66 11.91 -4.46 -5.58
CA ASN A 66 12.50 -5.74 -5.16
C ASN A 66 11.59 -6.59 -4.26
N GLY A 67 10.29 -6.63 -4.57
CA GLY A 67 9.28 -7.40 -3.82
C GLY A 67 8.78 -6.71 -2.56
N ALA A 68 9.13 -5.45 -2.34
CA ALA A 68 8.68 -4.65 -1.20
C ALA A 68 7.92 -3.40 -1.64
N PRO A 69 6.78 -3.07 -0.99
CA PRO A 69 6.07 -1.84 -1.26
C PRO A 69 6.92 -0.64 -0.84
N MET A 70 7.19 0.26 -1.77
CA MET A 70 7.92 1.50 -1.52
C MET A 70 7.17 2.70 -2.10
N LYS A 71 7.50 3.89 -1.60
CA LYS A 71 7.05 5.15 -2.20
C LYS A 71 8.26 5.97 -2.60
N VAL A 72 8.30 6.41 -3.86
CA VAL A 72 9.40 7.22 -4.39
C VAL A 72 8.90 8.60 -4.78
N ALA A 73 9.70 9.63 -4.46
CA ALA A 73 9.45 11.01 -4.85
C ALA A 73 10.70 11.66 -5.43
N ALA A 74 10.52 12.44 -6.47
CA ALA A 74 11.57 13.26 -7.05
C ALA A 74 11.92 14.43 -6.14
N LEU A 75 13.13 14.96 -6.29
CA LEU A 75 13.46 16.32 -5.86
C LEU A 75 13.15 17.30 -6.98
N ASN A 76 12.70 18.48 -6.61
CA ASN A 76 12.43 19.62 -7.48
C ASN A 76 13.41 20.74 -7.18
N TYR A 77 13.77 21.55 -8.18
CA TYR A 77 14.47 22.79 -7.93
C TYR A 77 13.57 23.76 -7.16
N ALA A 78 14.09 24.31 -6.04
CA ALA A 78 13.35 25.29 -5.23
C ALA A 78 13.29 26.67 -5.94
N GLY A 79 12.75 26.67 -7.17
CA GLY A 79 12.53 27.84 -8.01
C GLY A 79 13.63 28.11 -9.04
N PHE A 80 13.35 29.12 -9.90
CA PHE A 80 14.15 29.43 -11.10
C PHE A 80 15.63 29.76 -10.80
N ILE A 81 15.90 30.53 -9.76
CA ILE A 81 17.29 30.91 -9.41
C ILE A 81 18.09 29.68 -9.01
N LYS A 82 17.48 28.78 -8.25
CA LYS A 82 18.10 27.52 -7.83
C LYS A 82 18.37 26.60 -9.03
N TYR A 83 17.44 26.54 -9.98
CA TYR A 83 17.69 25.87 -11.25
C TYR A 83 18.87 26.46 -12.00
N MET A 84 18.93 27.78 -12.18
CA MET A 84 20.02 28.44 -12.92
C MET A 84 21.38 28.16 -12.29
N ASN A 85 21.47 28.12 -10.96
CA ASN A 85 22.71 27.85 -10.25
C ASN A 85 23.14 26.38 -10.39
N ASN A 86 22.17 25.44 -10.39
CA ASN A 86 22.43 24.00 -10.32
C ASN A 86 22.24 23.27 -11.67
N ARG A 87 21.80 23.95 -12.76
CA ARG A 87 21.47 23.33 -14.05
C ARG A 87 22.58 22.52 -14.69
N LYS A 88 23.85 22.77 -14.32
CA LYS A 88 25.00 22.00 -14.82
C LYS A 88 25.22 20.71 -14.03
N ASN A 89 24.91 20.76 -12.74
CA ASN A 89 25.12 19.65 -11.82
C ASN A 89 23.89 18.71 -11.77
N GLY A 90 22.70 19.20 -12.16
CA GLY A 90 21.45 18.44 -12.06
C GLY A 90 20.93 18.27 -10.65
N ILE A 91 19.91 17.44 -10.49
CA ILE A 91 19.34 17.04 -9.20
C ILE A 91 20.10 15.79 -8.72
N PRO A 92 20.63 15.77 -7.50
CA PRO A 92 21.59 14.76 -7.08
C PRO A 92 20.96 13.43 -6.64
N GLY A 93 19.62 13.34 -6.52
CA GLY A 93 18.98 12.12 -6.03
C GLY A 93 17.47 12.22 -5.91
N TYR A 94 16.90 11.28 -5.17
CA TYR A 94 15.47 11.16 -4.93
C TYR A 94 15.21 10.73 -3.48
N VAL A 95 13.94 10.72 -3.07
CA VAL A 95 13.50 10.25 -1.75
C VAL A 95 12.80 8.90 -1.91
N LEU A 96 13.21 7.92 -1.12
CA LEU A 96 12.60 6.61 -1.01
C LEU A 96 12.02 6.46 0.40
N VAL A 97 10.75 6.07 0.48
CA VAL A 97 10.03 5.90 1.74
C VAL A 97 9.58 4.45 1.86
N ASP A 98 9.91 3.82 2.97
CA ASP A 98 9.40 2.51 3.37
C ASP A 98 8.08 2.71 4.15
N PRO A 99 6.93 2.40 3.56
CA PRO A 99 5.64 2.61 4.21
C PRO A 99 5.33 1.57 5.29
N VAL A 100 6.07 0.47 5.36
CA VAL A 100 5.93 -0.57 6.38
C VAL A 100 6.69 -0.17 7.64
N LYS A 101 7.96 0.24 7.50
CA LYS A 101 8.81 0.64 8.62
C LYS A 101 8.58 2.09 9.05
N ASN A 102 7.83 2.88 8.28
CA ASN A 102 7.65 4.32 8.49
C ASN A 102 8.98 5.10 8.46
N GLU A 103 9.87 4.75 7.55
CA GLU A 103 11.18 5.36 7.37
C GLU A 103 11.31 5.99 5.99
N ALA A 104 12.11 7.05 5.89
CA ALA A 104 12.41 7.72 4.63
C ALA A 104 13.91 7.96 4.50
N HIS A 105 14.43 7.72 3.30
CA HIS A 105 15.84 7.85 2.99
C HIS A 105 16.03 8.73 1.76
N TYR A 106 17.01 9.61 1.82
CA TYR A 106 17.52 10.29 0.64
C TYR A 106 18.53 9.37 -0.06
N ILE A 107 18.28 9.10 -1.32
CA ILE A 107 19.14 8.25 -2.15
C ILE A 107 19.85 9.14 -3.18
N GLN A 108 21.17 9.15 -3.13
CA GLN A 108 21.98 9.85 -4.12
C GLN A 108 22.16 8.97 -5.34
N THR A 109 21.91 9.51 -6.54
CA THR A 109 22.09 8.81 -7.81
C THR A 109 23.53 8.86 -8.28
N GLU A 110 23.98 7.83 -9.00
CA GLU A 110 25.33 7.83 -9.61
C GLU A 110 25.48 8.94 -10.66
N LYS A 111 24.43 9.16 -11.44
CA LYS A 111 24.37 10.25 -12.43
C LYS A 111 23.27 11.22 -12.01
N PRO A 112 23.52 12.54 -12.09
CA PRO A 112 22.51 13.52 -11.71
C PRO A 112 21.30 13.48 -12.65
N ILE A 113 20.12 13.75 -12.09
CA ILE A 113 18.88 13.90 -12.83
C ILE A 113 18.90 15.27 -13.50
N VAL A 114 18.90 15.29 -14.82
CA VAL A 114 19.00 16.50 -15.63
C VAL A 114 17.63 16.94 -16.16
N TYR A 115 16.78 15.96 -16.51
CA TYR A 115 15.42 16.19 -16.98
C TYR A 115 14.43 16.00 -15.84
N SER A 116 13.74 17.06 -15.45
CA SER A 116 12.75 17.00 -14.37
C SER A 116 11.54 17.89 -14.66
N PRO A 117 10.40 17.65 -14.02
CA PRO A 117 9.24 18.54 -14.11
C PRO A 117 9.54 19.98 -13.68
N SER A 118 10.44 20.15 -12.71
CA SER A 118 10.84 21.46 -12.17
C SER A 118 11.98 22.15 -12.93
N ALA A 119 12.59 21.48 -13.91
CA ALA A 119 13.61 22.08 -14.74
C ALA A 119 12.99 23.03 -15.78
N TYR A 120 13.81 23.94 -16.30
CA TYR A 120 13.36 24.94 -17.26
C TYR A 120 13.98 24.70 -18.64
N PHE A 121 13.40 25.38 -19.66
CA PHE A 121 13.84 25.35 -21.03
C PHE A 121 13.83 23.94 -21.64
N ASN A 122 14.94 23.54 -22.26
CA ASN A 122 15.10 22.23 -22.92
C ASN A 122 15.32 21.06 -21.96
N LYS A 123 15.47 21.34 -20.66
CA LYS A 123 15.60 20.32 -19.62
C LYS A 123 14.30 20.07 -18.86
N ASN A 124 13.24 20.81 -19.17
CA ASN A 124 11.92 20.50 -18.67
C ASN A 124 11.43 19.17 -19.25
N LEU A 125 11.11 18.24 -18.39
CA LEU A 125 10.75 16.86 -18.73
C LEU A 125 9.53 16.79 -19.66
N TYR A 126 8.45 17.50 -19.32
CA TYR A 126 7.22 17.52 -20.13
C TYR A 126 7.49 17.98 -21.55
N ARG A 127 8.25 19.06 -21.69
CA ARG A 127 8.63 19.60 -22.97
C ARG A 127 9.53 18.64 -23.75
N HIS A 128 10.49 18.00 -23.08
CA HIS A 128 11.42 17.06 -23.68
C HIS A 128 10.70 15.87 -24.28
N VAL A 129 9.87 15.19 -23.49
CA VAL A 129 9.10 14.02 -23.92
C VAL A 129 8.07 14.40 -24.99
N GLN A 130 7.37 15.53 -24.83
CA GLN A 130 6.39 15.99 -25.83
C GLN A 130 7.04 16.34 -27.16
N MET A 131 8.26 16.84 -27.15
CA MET A 131 8.98 17.11 -28.41
C MET A 131 9.50 15.85 -29.11
N ALA A 132 9.83 14.81 -28.34
CA ALA A 132 10.18 13.50 -28.87
C ALA A 132 8.96 12.78 -29.48
N TYR A 133 7.79 12.96 -28.88
CA TYR A 133 6.52 12.33 -29.30
C TYR A 133 5.40 13.36 -29.48
N PRO A 134 5.46 14.20 -30.51
CA PRO A 134 4.62 15.40 -30.65
C PRO A 134 3.13 15.10 -30.86
N THR A 135 2.77 13.87 -31.25
CA THR A 135 1.39 13.45 -31.50
C THR A 135 0.77 12.67 -30.33
N TYR A 136 1.55 12.39 -29.30
CA TYR A 136 1.06 11.63 -28.15
C TYR A 136 0.41 12.55 -27.12
N ILE A 137 -0.61 12.03 -26.46
CA ILE A 137 -1.30 12.68 -25.34
C ILE A 137 -0.85 11.96 -24.07
N PHE A 138 -0.18 12.68 -23.19
CA PHE A 138 0.31 12.13 -21.93
C PHE A 138 -0.66 12.47 -20.80
N GLU A 139 -0.94 11.50 -19.92
CA GLU A 139 -1.78 11.69 -18.73
C GLU A 139 -0.98 12.23 -17.54
N GLY A 140 0.24 11.74 -17.35
CA GLY A 140 1.09 12.11 -16.23
C GLY A 140 2.56 11.74 -16.47
N PHE A 141 3.38 12.04 -15.49
CA PHE A 141 4.81 11.75 -15.47
C PHE A 141 5.18 11.29 -14.08
N TYR A 142 5.40 10.00 -13.91
CA TYR A 142 5.60 9.35 -12.63
C TYR A 142 7.04 8.88 -12.48
N LEU A 143 7.67 9.22 -11.36
CA LEU A 143 9.02 8.72 -11.07
C LEU A 143 8.89 7.29 -10.53
N GLU A 144 9.63 6.37 -11.12
CA GLU A 144 9.77 4.99 -10.66
C GLU A 144 11.22 4.56 -10.69
N LEU A 145 11.52 3.40 -10.13
CA LEU A 145 12.85 2.84 -10.05
C LEU A 145 12.89 1.51 -10.79
N ASN A 146 13.95 1.27 -11.54
CA ASN A 146 14.22 -0.08 -12.03
C ASN A 146 14.80 -0.97 -10.90
N ASP A 147 15.01 -2.25 -11.17
CA ASP A 147 15.52 -3.22 -10.18
C ASP A 147 16.90 -2.83 -9.60
N ASP A 148 17.68 -2.04 -10.32
CA ASP A 148 19.00 -1.54 -9.88
C ASP A 148 18.90 -0.24 -9.06
N GLY A 149 17.69 0.31 -8.85
CA GLY A 149 17.44 1.58 -8.15
C GLY A 149 17.71 2.83 -8.99
N ASN A 150 17.84 2.70 -10.32
CA ASN A 150 17.97 3.85 -11.19
C ASN A 150 16.60 4.49 -11.43
N PRO A 151 16.49 5.83 -11.36
CA PRO A 151 15.23 6.52 -11.56
C PRO A 151 14.87 6.61 -13.06
N TYR A 152 13.59 6.41 -13.35
CA TYR A 152 12.98 6.64 -14.66
C TYR A 152 11.65 7.38 -14.51
N TYR A 153 11.29 8.15 -15.52
CA TYR A 153 9.95 8.71 -15.61
C TYR A 153 9.08 7.87 -16.53
N ILE A 154 7.97 7.39 -15.99
CA ILE A 154 6.93 6.67 -16.72
C ILE A 154 5.89 7.67 -17.17
N CYS A 155 5.63 7.71 -18.47
CA CYS A 155 4.77 8.68 -19.11
C CYS A 155 3.66 7.94 -19.90
N PRO A 156 2.50 7.64 -19.27
CA PRO A 156 1.40 6.96 -19.94
C PRO A 156 0.87 7.76 -21.13
N VAL A 157 0.66 7.07 -22.25
CA VAL A 157 0.14 7.62 -23.50
C VAL A 157 -1.31 7.23 -23.65
N LEU A 158 -2.19 8.23 -23.71
CA LEU A 158 -3.63 8.02 -23.83
C LEU A 158 -4.06 7.89 -25.30
N GLU A 159 -5.09 7.07 -25.50
CA GLU A 159 -5.90 7.07 -26.71
C GLU A 159 -7.40 7.16 -26.36
N SER A 160 -8.19 7.70 -27.27
CA SER A 160 -9.65 7.83 -27.11
C SER A 160 -10.35 6.85 -28.03
N HIS A 161 -11.28 6.08 -27.48
CA HIS A 161 -12.04 5.05 -28.23
C HIS A 161 -13.45 5.50 -28.61
N ALA A 162 -13.97 6.57 -28.01
CA ALA A 162 -15.31 7.08 -28.29
C ALA A 162 -15.30 8.60 -28.43
N GLY A 163 -15.68 9.10 -29.60
CA GLY A 163 -15.67 10.53 -29.90
C GLY A 163 -14.28 11.16 -29.79
N LEU A 164 -14.21 12.46 -29.57
CA LEU A 164 -12.95 13.20 -29.56
C LEU A 164 -12.15 13.00 -28.25
N PHE A 165 -12.84 12.82 -27.12
CA PHE A 165 -12.23 12.71 -25.78
C PHE A 165 -12.90 11.67 -24.89
N GLY A 166 -13.78 10.83 -25.42
CA GLY A 166 -14.51 9.83 -24.62
C GLY A 166 -13.81 8.47 -24.59
N ALA A 167 -14.13 7.67 -23.57
CA ALA A 167 -13.61 6.33 -23.35
C ALA A 167 -12.08 6.27 -23.49
N LYS A 168 -11.38 7.05 -22.68
CA LYS A 168 -9.93 7.08 -22.63
C LYS A 168 -9.38 5.72 -22.19
N ASP A 169 -8.29 5.31 -22.83
CA ASP A 169 -7.51 4.14 -22.42
C ASP A 169 -6.02 4.43 -22.61
N VAL A 170 -5.18 3.60 -22.00
CA VAL A 170 -3.74 3.69 -22.19
C VAL A 170 -3.33 2.86 -23.40
N LYS A 171 -2.66 3.50 -24.35
CA LYS A 171 -2.08 2.86 -25.52
C LYS A 171 -0.75 2.19 -25.23
N GLY A 172 0.03 2.78 -24.35
CA GLY A 172 1.36 2.35 -23.96
C GLY A 172 2.01 3.40 -23.07
N VAL A 173 3.28 3.24 -22.80
CA VAL A 173 4.06 4.19 -22.00
C VAL A 173 5.31 4.63 -22.74
N VAL A 174 5.74 5.87 -22.52
CA VAL A 174 7.09 6.33 -22.84
C VAL A 174 7.89 6.29 -21.54
N ILE A 175 8.97 5.55 -21.53
CA ILE A 175 9.95 5.51 -20.44
C ILE A 175 11.05 6.50 -20.77
N CYS A 176 11.33 7.43 -19.87
CA CYS A 176 12.37 8.44 -20.02
C CYS A 176 13.44 8.27 -18.95
N ASP A 177 14.69 8.09 -19.36
CA ASP A 177 15.84 8.20 -18.46
C ASP A 177 16.08 9.70 -18.16
N PRO A 178 15.86 10.15 -16.91
CA PRO A 178 16.00 11.57 -16.61
C PRO A 178 17.46 12.03 -16.50
N CYS A 179 18.42 11.13 -16.47
CA CYS A 179 19.85 11.45 -16.42
C CYS A 179 20.39 11.74 -17.82
N THR A 180 20.00 10.95 -18.82
CA THR A 180 20.48 11.08 -20.21
C THR A 180 19.50 11.84 -21.10
N GLY A 181 18.19 11.68 -20.87
CA GLY A 181 17.10 12.15 -21.68
C GLY A 181 16.68 11.14 -22.76
N ASP A 182 17.22 9.92 -22.73
CA ASP A 182 16.79 8.88 -23.66
C ASP A 182 15.34 8.50 -23.37
N THR A 183 14.59 8.25 -24.45
CA THR A 183 13.16 7.94 -24.36
C THR A 183 12.84 6.72 -25.22
N GLU A 184 12.06 5.79 -24.68
CA GLU A 184 11.61 4.60 -25.38
C GLU A 184 10.10 4.40 -25.18
N TYR A 185 9.40 4.03 -26.26
CA TYR A 185 7.97 3.74 -26.22
C TYR A 185 7.73 2.25 -26.14
N HIS A 186 6.87 1.81 -25.22
CA HIS A 186 6.41 0.43 -25.06
C HIS A 186 4.89 0.36 -25.17
N GLU A 187 4.38 -0.64 -25.88
CA GLU A 187 2.96 -0.98 -25.81
C GLU A 187 2.63 -1.60 -24.44
N VAL A 188 1.38 -1.51 -23.97
CA VAL A 188 0.98 -2.04 -22.66
C VAL A 188 1.38 -3.50 -22.45
N SER A 189 1.34 -4.32 -23.51
CA SER A 189 1.72 -5.74 -23.47
C SER A 189 3.21 -6.01 -23.37
N ASP A 190 4.06 -5.00 -23.57
CA ASP A 190 5.52 -5.11 -23.67
C ASP A 190 6.25 -4.19 -22.70
N VAL A 191 5.53 -3.71 -21.70
CA VAL A 191 6.10 -2.86 -20.64
C VAL A 191 6.99 -3.71 -19.73
N PRO A 192 8.20 -3.23 -19.39
CA PRO A 192 9.08 -3.91 -18.44
C PRO A 192 8.40 -4.20 -17.10
N HIS A 193 8.75 -5.30 -16.47
CA HIS A 193 8.09 -5.77 -15.23
C HIS A 193 8.28 -4.85 -14.03
N TRP A 194 9.35 -4.06 -13.99
CA TRP A 194 9.62 -3.08 -12.94
C TRP A 194 8.79 -1.79 -13.07
N VAL A 195 8.04 -1.62 -14.17
CA VAL A 195 7.13 -0.48 -14.35
C VAL A 195 5.78 -0.82 -13.73
N ASP A 196 5.40 -0.10 -12.70
CA ASP A 196 4.18 -0.35 -11.95
C ASP A 196 3.00 0.48 -12.44
N ARG A 197 3.25 1.73 -12.87
CA ARG A 197 2.20 2.70 -13.15
C ARG A 197 2.04 2.96 -14.65
N VAL A 198 1.43 2.00 -15.34
CA VAL A 198 0.97 2.14 -16.73
C VAL A 198 -0.37 2.87 -16.76
N TYR A 199 -1.25 2.55 -15.83
CA TYR A 199 -2.55 3.20 -15.64
C TYR A 199 -2.52 4.12 -14.41
N ASP A 200 -3.22 5.25 -14.49
CA ASP A 200 -3.50 6.06 -13.32
C ASP A 200 -4.64 5.47 -12.48
N GLY A 201 -4.63 5.70 -11.17
CA GLY A 201 -5.66 5.20 -10.27
C GLY A 201 -7.06 5.70 -10.62
N ASP A 202 -7.18 6.98 -10.95
CA ASP A 202 -8.46 7.58 -11.36
C ASP A 202 -8.98 6.96 -12.66
N LEU A 203 -8.07 6.66 -13.62
CA LEU A 203 -8.46 6.06 -14.88
C LEU A 203 -8.97 4.62 -14.70
N VAL A 204 -8.32 3.80 -13.86
CA VAL A 204 -8.80 2.44 -13.64
C VAL A 204 -10.14 2.40 -12.90
N CYS A 205 -10.34 3.30 -11.92
CA CYS A 205 -11.64 3.47 -11.25
C CYS A 205 -12.71 3.92 -12.25
N GLN A 206 -12.41 4.91 -13.08
CA GLN A 206 -13.35 5.38 -14.11
C GLN A 206 -13.70 4.30 -15.13
N LYS A 207 -12.72 3.48 -15.56
CA LYS A 207 -12.97 2.33 -16.45
C LYS A 207 -13.88 1.29 -15.79
N TYR A 208 -13.66 1.04 -14.48
CA TYR A 208 -14.51 0.15 -13.71
C TYR A 208 -15.94 0.68 -13.61
N ASP A 209 -16.12 1.98 -13.38
CA ASP A 209 -17.43 2.63 -13.31
C ASP A 209 -18.18 2.55 -14.65
N TRP A 210 -17.51 2.81 -15.77
CA TRP A 210 -18.11 2.62 -17.09
C TRP A 210 -18.59 1.19 -17.30
N TYR A 211 -17.82 0.19 -16.87
CA TYR A 211 -18.24 -1.20 -16.93
C TYR A 211 -19.43 -1.45 -15.98
N GLY A 212 -19.35 -1.00 -14.74
CA GLY A 212 -20.37 -1.18 -13.72
C GLY A 212 -21.72 -0.56 -14.08
N GLU A 213 -21.68 0.63 -14.71
CA GLU A 213 -22.89 1.34 -15.14
C GLU A 213 -23.46 0.83 -16.46
N LEU A 214 -22.60 0.55 -17.45
CA LEU A 214 -23.03 0.31 -18.82
C LEU A 214 -23.15 -1.18 -19.19
N SER A 215 -22.63 -2.11 -18.39
CA SER A 215 -22.68 -3.55 -18.69
C SER A 215 -24.10 -4.11 -18.84
N GLY A 216 -25.08 -3.50 -18.14
CA GLY A 216 -26.52 -3.83 -18.27
C GLY A 216 -27.21 -3.17 -19.47
N GLY A 217 -26.47 -2.41 -20.29
CA GLY A 217 -26.95 -1.67 -21.45
C GLY A 217 -27.33 -0.23 -21.14
N TYR A 218 -27.19 0.64 -22.17
CA TYR A 218 -27.37 2.09 -22.05
C TYR A 218 -28.72 2.50 -21.44
N TRP A 219 -29.84 1.90 -21.90
CA TRP A 219 -31.15 2.22 -21.38
C TRP A 219 -31.33 1.84 -19.90
N ASN A 220 -30.67 0.77 -19.46
CA ASN A 220 -30.67 0.37 -18.06
C ASN A 220 -29.93 1.42 -17.21
N SER A 221 -28.76 1.90 -17.69
CA SER A 221 -27.99 2.91 -16.95
C SER A 221 -28.71 4.26 -16.81
N VAL A 222 -29.59 4.60 -17.78
CA VAL A 222 -30.32 5.88 -17.76
C VAL A 222 -31.62 5.81 -16.95
N PHE A 223 -32.37 4.70 -17.06
CA PHE A 223 -33.73 4.62 -16.51
C PHE A 223 -33.92 3.56 -15.44
N GLY A 224 -33.18 2.46 -15.49
CA GLY A 224 -33.46 1.30 -14.64
C GLY A 224 -32.49 1.12 -13.47
N ASN A 225 -31.23 1.46 -13.66
CA ASN A 225 -30.10 1.30 -12.74
C ASN A 225 -29.98 -0.10 -12.10
N LYS A 226 -30.64 -1.11 -12.71
CA LYS A 226 -30.68 -2.47 -12.16
C LYS A 226 -29.30 -3.12 -12.28
N GLY A 227 -28.68 -3.41 -11.12
CA GLY A 227 -27.36 -4.02 -11.05
C GLY A 227 -26.22 -3.07 -11.45
N CYS A 228 -26.52 -1.77 -11.63
CA CYS A 228 -25.48 -0.77 -11.85
C CYS A 228 -24.70 -0.53 -10.55
N LYS A 229 -23.38 -0.52 -10.70
CA LYS A 229 -22.42 -0.35 -9.60
C LYS A 229 -21.33 0.63 -10.00
N ARG A 230 -20.73 1.28 -8.99
CA ARG A 230 -19.59 2.19 -9.16
C ARG A 230 -18.62 2.06 -7.99
N THR A 231 -17.42 2.55 -8.17
CA THR A 231 -16.44 2.67 -7.08
C THR A 231 -16.89 3.74 -6.07
N THR A 232 -16.38 3.64 -4.84
CA THR A 232 -16.49 4.70 -3.84
C THR A 232 -15.58 5.88 -4.20
N ASP A 233 -15.74 7.02 -3.50
CA ASP A 233 -15.11 8.29 -3.88
C ASP A 233 -13.59 8.33 -3.66
N ASP A 234 -13.01 7.34 -2.97
CA ASP A 234 -11.58 7.29 -2.66
C ASP A 234 -11.01 5.88 -2.90
N TYR A 235 -9.70 5.79 -2.98
CA TYR A 235 -9.01 4.52 -3.19
C TYR A 235 -7.62 4.52 -2.55
N GLY A 236 -7.10 3.33 -2.28
CA GLY A 236 -5.74 3.13 -1.80
C GLY A 236 -4.91 2.27 -2.75
N TYR A 237 -3.63 2.17 -2.45
CA TYR A 237 -2.69 1.36 -3.21
C TYR A 237 -2.19 0.18 -2.37
N LYS A 238 -2.07 -0.98 -3.00
CA LYS A 238 -1.53 -2.20 -2.39
C LYS A 238 -0.57 -2.87 -3.38
N VAL A 239 0.60 -3.27 -2.88
CA VAL A 239 1.53 -4.11 -3.66
C VAL A 239 1.14 -5.57 -3.44
N MET A 240 0.97 -6.32 -4.51
CA MET A 240 0.57 -7.71 -4.48
C MET A 240 1.01 -8.42 -5.76
N ASP A 241 1.64 -9.59 -5.61
CA ASP A 241 2.08 -10.44 -6.72
C ASP A 241 3.05 -9.75 -7.70
N GLY A 242 3.90 -8.84 -7.19
CA GLY A 242 4.87 -8.10 -8.00
C GLY A 242 4.29 -6.92 -8.78
N ASP A 243 3.09 -6.47 -8.44
CA ASP A 243 2.40 -5.35 -9.08
C ASP A 243 1.76 -4.41 -8.07
N VAL A 244 1.56 -3.17 -8.46
CA VAL A 244 0.76 -2.20 -7.70
C VAL A 244 -0.70 -2.29 -8.13
N TRP A 245 -1.58 -2.46 -7.15
CA TRP A 245 -3.03 -2.53 -7.32
C TRP A 245 -3.71 -1.36 -6.64
N VAL A 246 -4.71 -0.78 -7.29
CA VAL A 246 -5.70 0.09 -6.64
C VAL A 246 -6.75 -0.79 -5.98
N TYR A 247 -7.13 -0.47 -4.75
CA TYR A 247 -8.28 -1.06 -4.08
C TYR A 247 -9.27 0.03 -3.67
N THR A 248 -10.56 -0.26 -3.83
CA THR A 248 -11.64 0.67 -3.48
C THR A 248 -12.91 -0.12 -3.19
N GLY A 249 -13.83 0.45 -2.42
CA GLY A 249 -15.18 -0.07 -2.26
C GLY A 249 -15.98 0.02 -3.55
N VAL A 250 -17.00 -0.78 -3.62
CA VAL A 250 -17.99 -0.76 -4.72
C VAL A 250 -19.37 -0.61 -4.12
N THR A 251 -20.11 0.39 -4.56
CA THR A 251 -21.47 0.69 -4.12
C THR A 251 -22.46 0.64 -5.27
N SER A 252 -23.75 0.67 -4.95
CA SER A 252 -24.83 0.84 -5.93
C SER A 252 -24.87 2.28 -6.44
N VAL A 253 -25.21 2.48 -7.71
CA VAL A 253 -25.38 3.82 -8.31
C VAL A 253 -26.48 4.63 -7.61
N ASN A 254 -27.38 4.01 -6.87
CA ASN A 254 -28.49 4.67 -6.18
C ASN A 254 -28.12 5.31 -4.83
N GLY A 255 -26.84 5.36 -4.45
CA GLY A 255 -26.35 6.21 -3.38
C GLY A 255 -26.58 5.68 -1.96
N ASP A 256 -26.59 4.36 -1.76
CA ASP A 256 -26.57 3.78 -0.43
C ASP A 256 -25.16 3.92 0.19
N GLU A 257 -25.08 4.32 1.45
CA GLU A 257 -23.84 4.39 2.24
C GLU A 257 -23.26 3.00 2.61
N SER A 258 -23.54 1.99 1.77
CA SER A 258 -23.14 0.61 2.02
C SER A 258 -22.36 0.05 0.83
N ASN A 259 -21.25 -0.57 1.12
CA ASN A 259 -20.50 -1.32 0.13
C ASN A 259 -21.21 -2.63 -0.21
N ILE A 260 -21.30 -2.94 -1.50
CA ILE A 260 -21.77 -4.23 -2.03
C ILE A 260 -20.61 -5.17 -2.39
N GLY A 261 -19.39 -4.64 -2.35
CA GLY A 261 -18.16 -5.35 -2.62
C GLY A 261 -16.95 -4.44 -2.68
N PHE A 262 -15.83 -5.02 -3.09
CA PHE A 262 -14.56 -4.34 -3.28
C PHE A 262 -13.97 -4.69 -4.64
N ALA A 263 -13.30 -3.74 -5.26
CA ALA A 263 -12.57 -3.92 -6.50
C ALA A 263 -11.07 -3.75 -6.25
N LEU A 264 -10.28 -4.62 -6.88
CA LEU A 264 -8.83 -4.51 -7.01
C LEU A 264 -8.51 -4.34 -8.49
N MET A 265 -7.73 -3.33 -8.84
CA MET A 265 -7.39 -3.01 -10.21
C MET A 265 -5.88 -2.86 -10.35
N ASN A 266 -5.29 -3.68 -11.21
CA ASN A 266 -3.84 -3.71 -11.46
C ASN A 266 -3.44 -2.50 -12.31
N LEU A 267 -2.47 -1.73 -11.83
CA LEU A 267 -2.02 -0.51 -12.52
C LEU A 267 -1.10 -0.79 -13.72
N ARG A 268 -0.51 -1.97 -13.82
CA ARG A 268 0.33 -2.33 -14.97
C ARG A 268 -0.48 -2.95 -16.10
N THR A 269 -1.40 -3.86 -15.78
CA THR A 269 -2.15 -4.65 -16.79
C THR A 269 -3.57 -4.14 -17.06
N GLY A 270 -4.14 -3.35 -16.16
CA GLY A 270 -5.54 -2.95 -16.18
C GLY A 270 -6.52 -4.07 -15.81
N GLU A 271 -6.03 -5.21 -15.29
CA GLU A 271 -6.88 -6.30 -14.80
C GLU A 271 -7.70 -5.83 -13.60
N SER A 272 -8.96 -6.27 -13.52
CA SER A 272 -9.81 -6.01 -12.35
C SER A 272 -10.31 -7.30 -11.70
N LYS A 273 -10.35 -7.31 -10.36
CA LYS A 273 -10.90 -8.38 -9.52
C LYS A 273 -12.00 -7.79 -8.66
N TYR A 274 -13.14 -8.45 -8.57
CA TYR A 274 -14.26 -8.03 -7.73
C TYR A 274 -14.54 -9.05 -6.64
N TYR A 275 -14.60 -8.57 -5.40
CA TYR A 275 -14.90 -9.37 -4.21
C TYR A 275 -16.26 -8.94 -3.68
N LYS A 276 -17.19 -9.87 -3.61
CA LYS A 276 -18.53 -9.59 -3.08
C LYS A 276 -18.50 -9.65 -1.55
N VAL A 277 -18.46 -8.49 -0.93
CA VAL A 277 -18.51 -8.32 0.54
C VAL A 277 -19.47 -7.17 0.83
N ALA A 278 -20.59 -7.48 1.46
CA ALA A 278 -21.51 -6.46 1.93
C ALA A 278 -21.06 -5.94 3.30
N GLY A 279 -21.04 -4.64 3.48
CA GLY A 279 -20.62 -4.06 4.75
C GLY A 279 -20.63 -2.55 4.78
N ALA A 280 -20.02 -2.00 5.81
CA ALA A 280 -19.88 -0.57 5.96
C ALA A 280 -18.96 0.03 4.90
N GLU A 281 -19.28 1.23 4.47
CA GLU A 281 -18.39 2.06 3.67
C GLU A 281 -17.12 2.42 4.46
N GLU A 282 -16.03 2.68 3.76
CA GLU A 282 -14.72 3.00 4.34
C GLU A 282 -14.78 4.17 5.33
N TYR A 283 -15.50 5.23 4.99
CA TYR A 283 -15.65 6.40 5.87
C TYR A 283 -16.40 6.10 7.17
N SER A 284 -17.37 5.18 7.13
CA SER A 284 -18.06 4.71 8.34
C SER A 284 -17.11 3.92 9.25
N ALA A 285 -16.24 3.10 8.68
CA ALA A 285 -15.21 2.38 9.41
C ALA A 285 -14.15 3.33 9.99
N MET A 286 -13.72 4.33 9.21
CA MET A 286 -12.81 5.39 9.69
C MET A 286 -13.40 6.15 10.87
N SER A 287 -14.67 6.56 10.77
CA SER A 287 -15.39 7.24 11.86
C SER A 287 -15.48 6.38 13.11
N SER A 288 -15.70 5.08 12.95
CA SER A 288 -15.75 4.12 14.08
C SER A 288 -14.39 3.99 14.75
N ALA A 289 -13.30 3.93 13.98
CA ALA A 289 -11.93 3.89 14.51
C ALA A 289 -11.56 5.20 15.24
N GLU A 290 -11.90 6.37 14.64
CA GLU A 290 -11.68 7.68 15.28
C GLU A 290 -12.46 7.81 16.59
N GLY A 291 -13.66 7.24 16.65
CA GLY A 291 -14.49 7.22 17.85
C GLY A 291 -13.81 6.53 19.04
N GLN A 292 -13.06 5.44 18.82
CA GLN A 292 -12.33 4.72 19.87
C GLN A 292 -11.21 5.57 20.50
N VAL A 293 -10.61 6.45 19.71
CA VAL A 293 -9.47 7.28 20.12
C VAL A 293 -9.83 8.78 20.16
N GLN A 294 -11.11 9.10 20.31
CA GLN A 294 -11.61 10.49 20.28
C GLN A 294 -10.87 11.39 21.28
N HIS A 295 -10.53 10.86 22.47
CA HIS A 295 -9.80 11.59 23.50
C HIS A 295 -8.37 11.97 23.11
N LEU A 296 -7.78 11.30 22.10
CA LEU A 296 -6.45 11.58 21.55
C LEU A 296 -6.52 12.53 20.35
N GLY A 297 -7.69 12.71 19.73
CA GLY A 297 -7.87 13.54 18.55
C GLY A 297 -7.21 13.01 17.30
N TYR A 298 -6.95 11.71 17.23
CA TYR A 298 -6.31 11.09 16.06
C TYR A 298 -7.28 10.94 14.90
N LYS A 299 -6.75 10.96 13.67
CA LYS A 299 -7.48 10.83 12.42
C LYS A 299 -7.10 9.55 11.69
N ALA A 300 -8.10 8.83 11.19
CA ALA A 300 -7.90 7.63 10.41
C ALA A 300 -7.41 7.95 8.99
N SER A 301 -6.53 7.09 8.45
CA SER A 301 -6.24 7.05 7.02
C SER A 301 -7.32 6.23 6.29
N PHE A 302 -7.36 6.34 4.95
CA PHE A 302 -8.17 5.44 4.13
C PHE A 302 -7.79 3.98 4.43
N PRO A 303 -8.77 3.09 4.71
CA PRO A 303 -8.50 1.73 5.17
C PRO A 303 -8.12 0.79 4.02
N SER A 304 -7.27 -0.20 4.31
CA SER A 304 -7.05 -1.34 3.44
C SER A 304 -7.95 -2.50 3.85
N LEU A 305 -8.52 -3.20 2.85
CA LEU A 305 -9.28 -4.42 3.10
C LEU A 305 -8.34 -5.62 3.20
N ILE A 306 -8.49 -6.38 4.27
CA ILE A 306 -7.77 -7.62 4.52
C ILE A 306 -8.75 -8.72 4.95
N ASN A 307 -8.28 -9.96 4.94
CA ASN A 307 -9.03 -11.08 5.48
C ASN A 307 -8.30 -11.61 6.71
N ILE A 308 -8.98 -11.60 7.85
CA ILE A 308 -8.49 -12.19 9.09
C ILE A 308 -9.36 -13.38 9.46
N SER A 309 -8.83 -14.59 9.32
CA SER A 309 -9.53 -15.83 9.67
C SER A 309 -10.91 -15.96 9.01
N GLY A 310 -11.02 -15.62 7.75
CA GLY A 310 -12.28 -15.66 7.00
C GLY A 310 -13.20 -14.45 7.22
N ILE A 311 -12.78 -13.47 8.04
CA ILE A 311 -13.56 -12.26 8.34
C ILE A 311 -12.99 -11.07 7.56
N PRO A 312 -13.77 -10.46 6.64
CA PRO A 312 -13.37 -9.22 5.99
C PRO A 312 -13.16 -8.11 7.01
N THR A 313 -11.99 -7.52 7.01
CA THR A 313 -11.55 -6.56 8.02
C THR A 313 -10.88 -5.37 7.36
N TYR A 314 -11.24 -4.18 7.80
CA TYR A 314 -10.49 -2.97 7.47
C TYR A 314 -9.31 -2.81 8.41
N ILE A 315 -8.13 -2.53 7.85
CA ILE A 315 -6.96 -2.09 8.62
C ILE A 315 -6.58 -0.68 8.20
N MET A 316 -6.28 0.19 9.16
CA MET A 316 -5.92 1.58 8.92
C MET A 316 -4.96 2.11 9.97
N VAL A 317 -4.26 3.19 9.65
CA VAL A 317 -3.45 3.93 10.61
C VAL A 317 -4.25 5.09 11.21
N LEU A 318 -3.97 5.38 12.47
CA LEU A 318 -4.46 6.54 13.20
C LEU A 318 -3.30 7.53 13.38
N LYS A 319 -3.50 8.75 12.90
CA LYS A 319 -2.48 9.81 12.83
C LYS A 319 -2.77 10.93 13.80
N ASP A 320 -1.74 11.50 14.38
CA ASP A 320 -1.85 12.73 15.16
C ASP A 320 -2.10 13.97 14.27
N ASN A 321 -2.31 15.13 14.90
CA ASN A 321 -2.50 16.39 14.19
C ASN A 321 -1.27 16.82 13.34
N GLY A 322 -0.11 16.23 13.58
CA GLY A 322 1.09 16.42 12.78
C GLY A 322 1.16 15.48 11.55
N GLY A 323 0.16 14.62 11.35
CA GLY A 323 0.08 13.67 10.25
C GLY A 323 0.98 12.44 10.40
N LEU A 324 1.48 12.18 11.62
CA LEU A 324 2.32 11.02 11.90
C LEU A 324 1.49 9.86 12.44
N VAL A 325 1.82 8.64 12.00
CA VAL A 325 1.24 7.41 12.50
C VAL A 325 1.53 7.26 13.98
N LYS A 326 0.49 7.00 14.77
CA LYS A 326 0.56 6.78 16.23
C LYS A 326 -0.04 5.46 16.66
N MET A 327 -1.06 5.00 15.96
CA MET A 327 -1.76 3.75 16.28
C MET A 327 -2.27 3.10 14.99
N TYR A 328 -2.69 1.86 15.13
CA TYR A 328 -3.35 1.07 14.09
C TYR A 328 -4.76 0.71 14.57
N ALA A 329 -5.70 0.63 13.64
CA ALA A 329 -7.06 0.20 13.92
C ALA A 329 -7.48 -0.94 12.99
N LEU A 330 -8.21 -1.90 13.53
CA LEU A 330 -8.87 -2.98 12.81
C LEU A 330 -10.38 -2.87 13.05
N VAL A 331 -11.14 -2.90 11.97
CA VAL A 331 -12.61 -2.73 11.99
C VAL A 331 -13.24 -3.86 11.19
N ASP A 332 -14.21 -4.56 11.78
CA ASP A 332 -14.99 -5.57 11.06
C ASP A 332 -15.86 -4.89 9.99
N VAL A 333 -15.81 -5.38 8.75
CA VAL A 333 -16.50 -4.78 7.60
C VAL A 333 -18.02 -4.88 7.75
N GLU A 334 -18.53 -6.02 8.23
CA GLU A 334 -19.97 -6.22 8.43
C GLU A 334 -20.47 -5.60 9.73
N LYS A 335 -19.66 -5.71 10.80
CA LYS A 335 -19.98 -5.23 12.13
C LYS A 335 -19.05 -4.11 12.55
N TYR A 336 -19.08 -2.98 11.87
CA TYR A 336 -18.17 -1.83 12.04
C TYR A 336 -18.12 -1.24 13.47
N LYS A 337 -18.93 -1.77 14.40
CA LYS A 337 -18.83 -1.49 15.85
C LYS A 337 -17.75 -2.32 16.54
N ILE A 338 -17.30 -3.42 15.92
CA ILE A 338 -16.17 -4.21 16.42
C ILE A 338 -14.90 -3.53 15.91
N VAL A 339 -14.30 -2.73 16.78
CA VAL A 339 -13.11 -1.93 16.51
C VAL A 339 -12.06 -2.23 17.55
N ALA A 340 -10.88 -2.60 17.10
CA ALA A 340 -9.70 -2.74 17.95
C ALA A 340 -8.63 -1.74 17.53
N THR A 341 -7.90 -1.22 18.50
CA THR A 341 -6.77 -0.32 18.28
C THR A 341 -5.54 -0.81 19.03
N GLY A 342 -4.36 -0.52 18.49
CA GLY A 342 -3.08 -0.86 19.10
C GLY A 342 -1.98 0.10 18.66
N THR A 343 -0.90 0.17 19.42
CA THR A 343 0.27 1.00 19.09
C THR A 343 1.10 0.38 17.97
N THR A 344 1.00 -0.93 17.80
CA THR A 344 1.56 -1.69 16.69
C THR A 344 0.45 -2.44 15.93
N GLN A 345 0.74 -2.90 14.73
CA GLN A 345 -0.20 -3.76 13.98
C GLN A 345 -0.48 -5.06 14.74
N LYS A 346 0.52 -5.61 15.42
CA LYS A 346 0.42 -6.83 16.23
C LYS A 346 -0.53 -6.63 17.42
N ASP A 347 -0.39 -5.51 18.17
CA ASP A 347 -1.27 -5.21 19.31
C ASP A 347 -2.72 -5.03 18.87
N ALA A 348 -2.92 -4.30 17.77
CA ALA A 348 -4.25 -4.10 17.19
C ALA A 348 -4.89 -5.44 16.79
N LEU A 349 -4.11 -6.36 16.19
CA LEU A 349 -4.58 -7.68 15.83
C LEU A 349 -4.94 -8.53 17.06
N ALA A 350 -4.09 -8.53 18.09
CA ALA A 350 -4.36 -9.27 19.31
C ALA A 350 -5.65 -8.79 19.99
N ALA A 351 -5.83 -7.46 20.09
CA ALA A 351 -7.05 -6.85 20.60
C ALA A 351 -8.28 -7.19 19.74
N TYR A 352 -8.13 -7.21 18.41
CA TYR A 352 -9.20 -7.54 17.47
C TYR A 352 -9.64 -9.00 17.62
N ASN A 353 -8.69 -9.94 17.65
CA ASN A 353 -8.98 -11.36 17.85
C ASN A 353 -9.73 -11.62 19.16
N LYS A 354 -9.36 -10.91 20.24
CA LYS A 354 -10.09 -10.96 21.51
C LYS A 354 -11.54 -10.50 21.37
N LEU A 355 -11.76 -9.36 20.71
CA LEU A 355 -13.11 -8.84 20.46
C LEU A 355 -13.94 -9.77 19.57
N LEU A 356 -13.35 -10.39 18.56
CA LEU A 356 -14.02 -11.38 17.70
C LEU A 356 -14.49 -12.58 18.52
N ALA A 357 -13.65 -13.09 19.42
CA ALA A 357 -13.99 -14.20 20.31
C ALA A 357 -15.12 -13.82 21.28
N GLU A 358 -15.07 -12.64 21.89
CA GLU A 358 -16.11 -12.10 22.80
C GLU A 358 -17.47 -11.94 22.09
N ASN A 359 -17.45 -11.62 20.79
CA ASN A 359 -18.67 -11.48 19.97
C ASN A 359 -19.14 -12.79 19.32
N GLY A 360 -18.54 -13.93 19.66
CA GLY A 360 -18.91 -15.25 19.14
C GLY A 360 -18.60 -15.45 17.65
N LEU A 361 -17.79 -14.56 17.06
CA LEU A 361 -17.22 -14.71 15.74
C LEU A 361 -15.99 -15.59 15.92
N LYS A 362 -16.12 -16.89 15.64
CA LYS A 362 -15.00 -17.83 15.73
C LYS A 362 -13.88 -17.35 14.81
N SER A 363 -12.75 -16.95 15.40
CA SER A 363 -11.49 -17.04 14.66
C SER A 363 -11.31 -18.52 14.33
N THR A 364 -11.41 -18.89 13.08
CA THR A 364 -10.94 -20.22 12.66
C THR A 364 -9.47 -20.28 13.04
N GLN A 365 -9.06 -21.33 13.69
CA GLN A 365 -7.71 -21.58 14.22
C GLN A 365 -6.59 -21.62 13.15
N SER A 366 -6.77 -20.98 12.00
CA SER A 366 -5.91 -21.11 10.82
C SER A 366 -4.62 -20.31 10.87
N MET A 367 -4.44 -19.41 11.83
CA MET A 367 -3.15 -18.70 11.95
C MET A 367 -2.07 -19.52 12.67
N THR A 368 -2.45 -20.59 13.37
CA THR A 368 -1.48 -21.44 14.10
C THR A 368 -0.89 -22.56 13.24
N ASP A 369 -1.51 -22.92 12.13
CA ASP A 369 -1.06 -24.06 11.33
C ASP A 369 0.19 -23.76 10.48
N ASP A 370 0.46 -22.49 10.15
CA ASP A 370 1.65 -22.07 9.40
C ASP A 370 2.76 -21.45 10.26
N ILE A 371 2.50 -21.21 11.57
CA ILE A 371 3.53 -20.71 12.50
C ILE A 371 4.36 -21.90 12.96
N PRO A 372 5.70 -21.87 12.85
CA PRO A 372 6.54 -22.88 13.46
C PRO A 372 6.17 -23.06 14.92
N ASN A 373 5.77 -24.27 15.28
CA ASN A 373 5.42 -24.59 16.66
C ASN A 373 6.13 -25.86 17.12
N ARG A 374 6.40 -25.93 18.40
CA ARG A 374 7.06 -27.07 19.01
C ARG A 374 6.53 -27.30 20.42
N GLN A 375 6.22 -28.55 20.72
CA GLN A 375 6.04 -28.95 22.10
C GLN A 375 7.39 -29.12 22.75
N ILE A 376 7.63 -28.35 23.82
CA ILE A 376 8.91 -28.34 24.55
C ILE A 376 8.71 -28.68 26.00
N THR A 377 9.73 -29.23 26.62
CA THR A 377 9.87 -29.28 28.08
C THR A 377 10.82 -28.15 28.49
N VAL A 378 10.40 -27.29 29.37
CA VAL A 378 11.18 -26.14 29.83
C VAL A 378 12.33 -26.65 30.72
N ALA A 379 13.57 -26.43 30.25
CA ALA A 379 14.76 -26.73 31.03
C ALA A 379 15.14 -25.59 31.98
N ASP A 380 15.10 -24.37 31.49
CA ASP A 380 15.46 -23.16 32.24
C ASP A 380 14.62 -21.95 31.78
N ILE A 381 14.36 -21.04 32.71
CA ILE A 381 13.68 -19.77 32.42
C ILE A 381 14.42 -18.62 33.09
N LYS A 382 14.65 -17.53 32.32
CA LYS A 382 15.36 -16.35 32.81
C LYS A 382 14.61 -15.09 32.47
N TYR A 383 14.56 -14.18 33.41
CA TYR A 383 14.01 -12.83 33.24
C TYR A 383 15.19 -11.86 33.19
N ILE A 384 15.31 -11.15 32.07
CA ILE A 384 16.41 -10.21 31.83
C ILE A 384 15.81 -8.84 31.56
N ASN A 385 16.18 -7.85 32.36
CA ASN A 385 15.76 -6.48 32.16
C ASN A 385 16.79 -5.75 31.29
N MET A 386 16.36 -5.23 30.15
CA MET A 386 17.15 -4.44 29.20
C MET A 386 16.35 -3.20 28.78
N ASP A 387 16.92 -2.01 28.91
CA ASP A 387 16.34 -0.75 28.44
C ASP A 387 14.87 -0.55 28.85
N GLU A 388 14.59 -0.72 30.17
CA GLU A 388 13.26 -0.60 30.79
C GLU A 388 12.25 -1.71 30.40
N THR A 389 12.65 -2.68 29.58
CA THR A 389 11.84 -3.82 29.16
C THR A 389 12.35 -5.12 29.80
N THR A 390 11.43 -5.93 30.35
CA THR A 390 11.76 -7.27 30.87
C THR A 390 11.50 -8.32 29.83
N TYR A 391 12.53 -9.02 29.41
CA TYR A 391 12.43 -10.16 28.50
C TYR A 391 12.48 -11.48 29.24
N VAL A 392 11.63 -12.41 28.81
CA VAL A 392 11.65 -13.80 29.28
C VAL A 392 12.38 -14.66 28.25
N TYR A 393 13.38 -15.41 28.71
CA TYR A 393 14.10 -16.39 27.91
C TYR A 393 13.76 -17.79 28.44
N ILE A 394 13.19 -18.62 27.58
CA ILE A 394 12.89 -20.02 27.86
C ILE A 394 13.88 -20.88 27.10
N THR A 395 14.57 -21.81 27.80
CA THR A 395 15.43 -22.78 27.16
C THR A 395 14.78 -24.15 27.27
N ASP A 396 14.70 -24.91 26.19
CA ASP A 396 14.19 -26.29 26.20
C ASP A 396 15.29 -27.31 26.54
N GLU A 397 14.90 -28.55 26.74
CA GLU A 397 15.84 -29.67 27.02
C GLU A 397 16.82 -29.93 25.89
N ASN A 398 16.56 -29.45 24.67
CA ASN A 398 17.43 -29.59 23.50
C ASN A 398 18.38 -28.40 23.32
N GLY A 399 18.29 -27.39 24.19
CA GLY A 399 19.14 -26.20 24.14
C GLY A 399 18.64 -25.11 23.20
N ASN A 400 17.41 -25.22 22.63
CA ASN A 400 16.81 -24.13 21.86
C ASN A 400 16.37 -23.02 22.80
N VAL A 401 16.59 -21.78 22.42
CA VAL A 401 16.26 -20.60 23.20
C VAL A 401 15.12 -19.85 22.54
N TYR A 402 14.12 -19.49 23.35
CA TYR A 402 12.94 -18.73 22.96
C TYR A 402 12.88 -17.48 23.82
N LYS A 403 12.53 -16.33 23.22
CA LYS A 403 12.47 -15.02 23.86
C LYS A 403 11.12 -14.37 23.64
N GLN A 404 10.60 -13.68 24.66
CA GLN A 404 9.43 -12.81 24.55
C GLN A 404 9.56 -11.62 25.51
N ASP A 405 8.97 -10.48 25.11
CA ASP A 405 8.74 -9.38 26.02
C ASP A 405 7.69 -9.80 27.08
N PHE A 406 8.04 -9.67 28.36
CA PHE A 406 7.16 -10.08 29.45
C PHE A 406 5.83 -9.30 29.47
N SER A 407 5.85 -8.04 29.04
CA SER A 407 4.64 -7.20 28.97
C SER A 407 3.62 -7.70 27.95
N GLU A 408 4.05 -8.49 26.96
CA GLU A 408 3.16 -9.07 25.95
C GLU A 408 2.42 -10.32 26.44
N ASN A 409 2.95 -11.02 27.47
CA ASN A 409 2.34 -12.23 27.99
C ASN A 409 2.70 -12.46 29.47
N GLU A 410 1.88 -11.90 30.36
CA GLU A 410 2.05 -12.05 31.82
C GLU A 410 1.89 -13.50 32.32
N GLU A 411 1.28 -14.41 31.53
CA GLU A 411 1.14 -15.81 31.88
C GLU A 411 2.47 -16.56 31.95
N LEU A 412 3.51 -16.01 31.32
CA LEU A 412 4.87 -16.55 31.36
C LEU A 412 5.43 -16.63 32.78
N ILE A 413 4.92 -15.82 33.71
CA ILE A 413 5.32 -15.85 35.13
C ILE A 413 4.96 -17.20 35.83
N PHE A 414 3.98 -17.90 35.28
CA PHE A 414 3.51 -19.17 35.86
C PHE A 414 4.22 -20.40 35.26
N ILE A 415 5.10 -20.19 34.26
CA ILE A 415 5.88 -21.26 33.63
C ILE A 415 7.09 -21.55 34.50
N GLN A 416 7.35 -22.85 34.75
CA GLN A 416 8.45 -23.33 35.56
C GLN A 416 9.28 -24.37 34.80
N SER A 417 10.52 -24.57 35.26
CA SER A 417 11.34 -25.67 34.77
C SER A 417 10.64 -27.01 35.00
N GLY A 418 10.59 -27.84 33.97
CA GLY A 418 9.87 -29.10 33.91
C GLY A 418 8.47 -29.05 33.30
N ASP A 419 7.90 -27.84 33.07
CA ASP A 419 6.61 -27.70 32.42
C ASP A 419 6.68 -28.13 30.95
N LYS A 420 5.62 -28.77 30.48
CA LYS A 420 5.44 -29.07 29.05
C LYS A 420 4.50 -28.03 28.44
N ILE A 421 5.04 -27.29 27.52
CA ILE A 421 4.30 -26.20 26.83
C ILE A 421 4.45 -26.34 25.32
N LYS A 422 3.48 -25.84 24.57
CA LYS A 422 3.58 -25.71 23.14
C LYS A 422 3.89 -24.26 22.82
N VAL A 423 5.05 -24.01 22.19
CA VAL A 423 5.53 -22.69 21.83
C VAL A 423 5.33 -22.49 20.34
N PHE A 424 4.66 -21.40 19.98
CA PHE A 424 4.58 -20.89 18.62
C PHE A 424 5.63 -19.78 18.51
N TYR A 425 6.51 -19.86 17.51
CA TYR A 425 7.67 -18.98 17.44
C TYR A 425 8.04 -18.61 16.00
N GLN A 426 8.74 -17.51 15.88
CA GLN A 426 9.38 -17.09 14.66
C GLN A 426 10.89 -17.44 14.74
N GLU A 427 11.40 -18.12 13.73
CA GLU A 427 12.83 -18.41 13.64
C GLU A 427 13.63 -17.12 13.41
N SER A 428 14.74 -16.98 14.12
CA SER A 428 15.64 -15.83 13.97
C SER A 428 17.06 -16.33 13.64
N ASP A 429 17.73 -15.59 12.76
CA ASP A 429 19.09 -15.91 12.28
C ASP A 429 20.15 -15.92 13.39
N ASN A 430 19.85 -15.33 14.55
CA ASN A 430 20.76 -15.29 15.71
C ASN A 430 20.66 -16.51 16.65
N GLY A 431 19.81 -17.50 16.31
CA GLY A 431 19.59 -18.71 17.11
C GLY A 431 18.71 -18.52 18.34
N ILE A 432 18.09 -17.35 18.54
CA ILE A 432 17.11 -17.05 19.58
C ILE A 432 15.78 -16.85 18.90
N ASN A 433 14.83 -17.76 19.09
CA ASN A 433 13.51 -17.68 18.47
C ASN A 433 12.59 -16.73 19.23
N ASP A 434 11.88 -15.86 18.54
CA ASP A 434 10.91 -14.97 19.15
C ASP A 434 9.57 -15.71 19.39
N ILE A 435 9.09 -15.75 20.63
CA ILE A 435 7.82 -16.38 21.00
C ILE A 435 6.67 -15.49 20.49
N ILE A 436 5.74 -16.11 19.78
CA ILE A 436 4.49 -15.47 19.34
C ILE A 436 3.37 -15.78 20.34
N SER A 437 3.26 -17.05 20.77
CA SER A 437 2.31 -17.47 21.81
C SER A 437 2.76 -18.77 22.47
N VAL A 438 2.19 -19.05 23.65
CA VAL A 438 2.44 -20.27 24.41
C VAL A 438 1.10 -20.89 24.79
N GLU A 439 0.97 -22.21 24.60
CA GLU A 439 -0.15 -23.02 25.07
C GLU A 439 0.36 -24.04 26.13
N ARG A 440 -0.39 -24.22 27.20
CA ARG A 440 -0.11 -25.20 28.29
C ARG A 440 -0.80 -26.51 28.05
#